data_1eb77bebe16767616ed56c1089642489
#
_entry.id   1eb77bebe16767616ed56c1089642489
#
_cell.length_a   1.000
_cell.length_b   1.000
_cell.length_c   1.000
_cell.angle_alpha   90.00
_cell.angle_beta   90.00
_cell.angle_gamma   90.00
#
_symmetry.space_group_name_H-M   'P 1'
#
loop_
_entity.id
_entity.type
_entity.pdbx_description
1 polymer ?
#
loop_
_entity_poly.entity_id
_entity_poly.type
_entity_poly.pdbx_seq_one_letter_code
_entity_poly.pdbx_strand_id
1 'polypeptide(L)'
;MRIEFKGADKLARKLREVATKYPRERDLFLKQEAENLLSRVKPLTPSDTGRLRGAWSRTEPAGGNIDVYDNTEYAPFVEFGHRIVAWGHDTGRVQPGAFMLRDAVDDLADNFQADATRILARLFN
;
A
#
# COMPACT_ATOMS: atom_id res chain seq x y z
N MET A 1 7.70 -0.25 0.80
CA MET A 1 7.15 -0.69 2.11
C MET A 1 6.98 -2.19 2.10
N ARG A 2 7.34 -2.85 3.19
CA ARG A 2 7.31 -4.30 3.33
C ARG A 2 6.22 -4.69 4.32
N ILE A 3 5.36 -5.63 3.92
CA ILE A 3 4.31 -6.17 4.79
C ILE A 3 4.78 -7.53 5.31
N GLU A 4 4.79 -7.71 6.63
CA GLU A 4 5.18 -8.96 7.28
C GLU A 4 4.00 -9.53 8.06
N PHE A 5 3.75 -10.84 7.87
CA PHE A 5 2.70 -11.58 8.58
C PHE A 5 3.33 -12.67 9.44
N LYS A 6 3.09 -12.61 10.75
CA LYS A 6 3.58 -13.63 11.69
C LYS A 6 2.69 -14.86 11.68
N GLY A 7 3.28 -16.05 11.82
CA GLY A 7 2.55 -17.30 11.90
C GLY A 7 1.98 -17.80 10.59
N ALA A 8 2.43 -17.26 9.46
CA ALA A 8 1.89 -17.55 8.13
C ALA A 8 2.83 -18.41 7.26
N ASP A 9 3.67 -19.25 7.87
CA ASP A 9 4.69 -20.02 7.13
C ASP A 9 4.09 -20.93 6.07
N LYS A 10 3.00 -21.62 6.39
CA LYS A 10 2.30 -22.50 5.44
C LYS A 10 1.67 -21.69 4.30
N LEU A 11 1.04 -20.56 4.65
CA LEU A 11 0.46 -19.64 3.66
C LEU A 11 1.55 -19.05 2.77
N ALA A 12 2.65 -18.61 3.36
CA ALA A 12 3.78 -18.05 2.61
C ALA A 12 4.37 -19.06 1.63
N ARG A 13 4.49 -20.34 2.00
CA ARG A 13 4.96 -21.40 1.09
C ARG A 13 4.02 -21.60 -0.08
N LYS A 14 2.71 -21.64 0.17
CA LYS A 14 1.70 -21.77 -0.89
C LYS A 14 1.70 -20.57 -1.82
N LEU A 15 1.86 -19.35 -1.28
CA LEU A 15 1.96 -18.14 -2.09
C LEU A 15 3.21 -18.16 -2.98
N ARG A 16 4.35 -18.63 -2.48
CA ARG A 16 5.55 -18.79 -3.30
C ARG A 16 5.35 -19.81 -4.41
N GLU A 17 4.64 -20.88 -4.14
CA GLU A 17 4.29 -21.87 -5.15
C GLU A 17 3.41 -21.26 -6.25
N VAL A 18 2.40 -20.49 -5.89
CA VAL A 18 1.57 -19.74 -6.84
C VAL A 18 2.41 -18.76 -7.65
N ALA A 19 3.31 -18.05 -7.00
CA ALA A 19 4.19 -17.08 -7.66
C ALA A 19 5.08 -17.74 -8.73
N THR A 20 5.45 -19.00 -8.53
CA THR A 20 6.30 -19.74 -9.47
C THR A 20 5.49 -20.46 -10.55
N LYS A 21 4.43 -21.18 -10.17
CA LYS A 21 3.66 -22.03 -11.08
C LYS A 21 2.52 -21.32 -11.80
N TYR A 22 2.00 -20.24 -11.18
CA TYR A 22 0.81 -19.54 -11.68
C TYR A 22 1.08 -18.04 -11.78
N PRO A 23 2.02 -17.60 -12.65
CA PRO A 23 2.38 -16.17 -12.73
C PRO A 23 1.22 -15.27 -13.13
N ARG A 24 0.28 -15.76 -13.93
CA ARG A 24 -0.91 -14.99 -14.33
C ARG A 24 -1.81 -14.72 -13.14
N GLU A 25 -2.09 -15.73 -12.33
CA GLU A 25 -2.91 -15.62 -11.12
C GLU A 25 -2.22 -14.77 -10.07
N ARG A 26 -0.89 -14.89 -9.95
CA ARG A 26 -0.08 -14.02 -9.11
C ARG A 26 -0.28 -12.55 -9.49
N ASP A 27 -0.17 -12.23 -10.76
CA ASP A 27 -0.29 -10.86 -11.25
C ASP A 27 -1.70 -10.31 -11.05
N LEU A 28 -2.72 -11.12 -11.26
CA LEU A 28 -4.10 -10.73 -10.98
C LEU A 28 -4.32 -10.46 -9.49
N PHE A 29 -3.75 -11.28 -8.62
CA PHE A 29 -3.81 -11.08 -7.18
C PHE A 29 -3.12 -9.78 -6.77
N LEU A 30 -1.92 -9.51 -7.31
CA LEU A 30 -1.20 -8.26 -7.06
C LEU A 30 -2.01 -7.04 -7.48
N LYS A 31 -2.62 -7.08 -8.66
CA LYS A 31 -3.48 -5.99 -9.13
C LYS A 31 -4.65 -5.77 -8.17
N GLN A 32 -5.32 -6.83 -7.74
CA GLN A 32 -6.44 -6.74 -6.83
C GLN A 32 -6.04 -6.11 -5.50
N GLU A 33 -4.91 -6.56 -4.92
CA GLU A 33 -4.43 -6.03 -3.66
C GLU A 33 -3.98 -4.57 -3.78
N ALA A 34 -3.36 -4.21 -4.90
CA ALA A 34 -2.99 -2.81 -5.17
C ALA A 34 -4.22 -1.91 -5.30
N GLU A 35 -5.26 -2.37 -6.00
CA GLU A 35 -6.53 -1.62 -6.09
C GLU A 35 -7.21 -1.50 -4.72
N ASN A 36 -7.17 -2.55 -3.91
CA ASN A 36 -7.67 -2.50 -2.53
C ASN A 36 -6.90 -1.46 -1.71
N LEU A 37 -5.57 -1.42 -1.85
CA LEU A 37 -4.76 -0.42 -1.15
C LEU A 37 -5.11 1.00 -1.61
N LEU A 38 -5.25 1.22 -2.92
CA LEU A 38 -5.65 2.52 -3.46
C LEU A 38 -7.00 2.96 -2.90
N SER A 39 -7.97 2.05 -2.83
CA SER A 39 -9.29 2.36 -2.29
C SER A 39 -9.27 2.74 -0.81
N ARG A 40 -8.27 2.28 -0.07
CA ARG A 40 -8.10 2.58 1.35
C ARG A 40 -7.30 3.86 1.59
N VAL A 41 -6.23 4.08 0.80
CA VAL A 41 -5.35 5.24 1.01
C VAL A 41 -5.99 6.54 0.57
N LYS A 42 -6.81 6.52 -0.48
CA LYS A 42 -7.43 7.74 -1.00
C LYS A 42 -8.32 8.44 0.02
N PRO A 43 -9.26 7.76 0.70
CA PRO A 43 -10.09 8.42 1.73
C PRO A 43 -9.29 8.94 2.92
N LEU A 44 -8.14 8.33 3.23
CA LEU A 44 -7.28 8.75 4.34
C LEU A 44 -6.39 9.92 3.97
N THR A 45 -6.31 10.26 2.69
CA THR A 45 -5.44 11.33 2.19
C THR A 45 -6.13 12.68 2.35
N PRO A 46 -5.48 13.67 2.99
CA PRO A 46 -6.02 15.03 3.07
C PRO A 46 -6.30 15.59 1.67
N SER A 47 -7.40 16.30 1.50
CA SER A 47 -7.91 16.67 0.20
C SER A 47 -8.11 18.18 -0.01
N ASP A 48 -7.24 19.00 0.56
CA ASP A 48 -7.34 20.46 0.45
C ASP A 48 -7.49 20.92 -1.01
N THR A 49 -6.68 20.36 -1.91
CA THR A 49 -6.75 20.66 -3.35
C THR A 49 -7.20 19.48 -4.21
N GLY A 50 -7.33 18.30 -3.62
CA GLY A 50 -7.58 17.06 -4.36
C GLY A 50 -6.38 16.52 -5.14
N ARG A 51 -5.30 17.29 -5.27
CA ARG A 51 -4.12 16.90 -6.05
C ARG A 51 -3.42 15.68 -5.46
N LEU A 52 -3.16 15.70 -4.15
CA LEU A 52 -2.51 14.60 -3.46
C LEU A 52 -3.34 13.32 -3.52
N ARG A 53 -4.63 13.42 -3.21
CA ARG A 53 -5.56 12.29 -3.25
C ARG A 53 -5.66 11.70 -4.66
N GLY A 54 -5.76 12.55 -5.67
CA GLY A 54 -5.89 12.12 -7.06
C GLY A 54 -4.61 11.57 -7.68
N ALA A 55 -3.45 11.79 -7.06
CA ALA A 55 -2.16 11.35 -7.59
C ALA A 55 -1.77 9.93 -7.16
N TRP A 56 -2.52 9.29 -6.28
CA TRP A 56 -2.29 7.89 -5.91
C TRP A 56 -2.49 7.00 -7.14
N SER A 57 -1.48 6.18 -7.42
CA SER A 57 -1.44 5.33 -8.60
C SER A 57 -0.71 4.02 -8.30
N ARG A 58 -0.80 3.09 -9.21
CA ARG A 58 -0.03 1.85 -9.15
C ARG A 58 0.64 1.56 -10.49
N THR A 59 1.70 0.77 -10.44
CA THR A 59 2.32 0.21 -11.64
C THR A 59 1.54 -1.02 -12.13
N GLU A 60 1.88 -1.52 -13.32
CA GLU A 60 1.49 -2.86 -13.72
C GLU A 60 2.42 -3.88 -13.04
N PRO A 61 1.92 -5.11 -12.76
CA PRO A 61 2.78 -6.13 -12.19
C PRO A 61 3.96 -6.46 -13.10
N ALA A 62 5.15 -6.55 -12.51
CA ALA A 62 6.36 -6.91 -13.24
C ALA A 62 7.29 -7.69 -12.32
N GLY A 63 7.75 -8.86 -12.76
CA GLY A 63 8.68 -9.68 -11.98
C GLY A 63 8.17 -10.09 -10.60
N GLY A 64 6.86 -10.21 -10.43
CA GLY A 64 6.25 -10.54 -9.14
C GLY A 64 6.10 -9.37 -8.18
N ASN A 65 6.26 -8.15 -8.67
CA ASN A 65 6.15 -6.93 -7.86
C ASN A 65 5.13 -5.97 -8.46
N ILE A 66 4.54 -5.18 -7.59
CA ILE A 66 3.68 -4.06 -7.96
C ILE A 66 3.93 -2.92 -6.98
N ASP A 67 3.95 -1.69 -7.47
CA ASP A 67 4.16 -0.51 -6.64
C ASP A 67 2.90 0.33 -6.58
N VAL A 68 2.59 0.82 -5.38
CA VAL A 68 1.57 1.84 -5.14
C VAL A 68 2.30 3.09 -4.66
N TYR A 69 2.04 4.21 -5.30
CA TYR A 69 2.83 5.42 -5.10
C TYR A 69 2.00 6.68 -5.29
N ASP A 70 2.55 7.79 -4.79
CA ASP A 70 2.05 9.14 -5.04
C ASP A 70 3.25 10.02 -5.44
N ASN A 71 3.20 10.60 -6.63
CA ASN A 71 4.32 11.37 -7.21
C ASN A 71 4.34 12.83 -6.80
N THR A 72 3.40 13.30 -6.00
CA THR A 72 3.45 14.68 -5.56
C THR A 72 4.69 14.90 -4.69
N GLU A 73 5.35 16.04 -4.89
CA GLU A 73 6.59 16.37 -4.20
C GLU A 73 6.41 16.54 -2.68
N TYR A 74 5.19 16.85 -2.24
CA TYR A 74 4.90 17.04 -0.81
C TYR A 74 4.30 15.79 -0.13
N ALA A 75 4.10 14.68 -0.85
CA ALA A 75 3.52 13.46 -0.27
C ALA A 75 4.27 12.95 0.97
N PRO A 76 5.61 12.88 0.98
CA PRO A 76 6.34 12.46 2.18
C PRO A 76 6.11 13.36 3.39
N PHE A 77 5.96 14.66 3.17
CA PHE A 77 5.71 15.62 4.26
C PHE A 77 4.33 15.40 4.88
N VAL A 78 3.34 15.05 4.06
CA VAL A 78 1.99 14.74 4.55
C VAL A 78 2.00 13.41 5.31
N GLU A 79 2.68 12.39 4.77
CA GLU A 79 2.74 11.06 5.41
C GLU A 79 3.42 11.13 6.78
N PHE A 80 4.61 11.74 6.85
CA PHE A 80 5.46 11.71 8.04
C PHE A 80 5.39 12.96 8.91
N GLY A 81 4.77 14.03 8.41
CA GLY A 81 4.82 15.31 9.06
C GLY A 81 6.07 16.11 8.67
N HIS A 82 6.13 17.32 9.10
CA HIS A 82 7.25 18.20 8.79
C HIS A 82 7.34 19.36 9.80
N ARG A 83 8.51 20.00 9.84
CA ARG A 83 8.69 21.24 10.58
C ARG A 83 8.02 22.39 9.85
N ILE A 84 7.40 23.29 10.61
CA ILE A 84 6.79 24.48 10.04
C ILE A 84 7.84 25.58 10.02
N VAL A 85 8.16 26.06 8.81
CA VAL A 85 9.11 27.15 8.57
C VAL A 85 8.33 28.36 8.10
N ALA A 86 8.58 29.50 8.73
CA ALA A 86 8.00 30.79 8.35
C ALA A 86 9.09 31.84 8.27
N TRP A 87 9.04 32.68 7.22
CA TRP A 87 10.02 33.76 7.03
C TRP A 87 11.47 33.27 7.02
N GLY A 88 11.73 32.07 6.50
CA GLY A 88 13.06 31.50 6.46
C GLY A 88 13.57 30.96 7.80
N HIS A 89 12.75 30.93 8.84
CA HIS A 89 13.11 30.43 10.16
C HIS A 89 12.26 29.24 10.58
N ASP A 90 12.89 28.26 11.24
CA ASP A 90 12.19 27.19 11.90
C ASP A 90 11.40 27.78 13.09
N THR A 91 10.08 27.58 13.07
CA THR A 91 9.20 28.10 14.12
C THR A 91 9.21 27.26 15.40
N GLY A 92 9.89 26.10 15.38
CA GLY A 92 9.82 25.11 16.45
C GLY A 92 8.52 24.32 16.49
N ARG A 93 7.61 24.58 15.56
CA ARG A 93 6.34 23.84 15.43
C ARG A 93 6.51 22.70 14.43
N VAL A 94 5.73 21.64 14.65
CA VAL A 94 5.71 20.47 13.78
C VAL A 94 4.27 20.22 13.33
N GLN A 95 4.09 20.04 12.03
CA GLN A 95 2.83 19.53 11.50
C GLN A 95 2.87 18.00 11.64
N PRO A 96 1.94 17.40 12.41
CA PRO A 96 1.89 15.93 12.52
C PRO A 96 1.64 15.26 11.17
N GLY A 97 2.20 14.07 10.97
CA GLY A 97 1.92 13.27 9.79
C GLY A 97 0.49 12.76 9.78
N ALA A 98 -0.06 12.62 8.59
CA ALA A 98 -1.38 12.00 8.40
C ALA A 98 -1.31 10.48 8.39
N PHE A 99 -0.15 9.90 8.10
CA PHE A 99 0.11 8.46 8.04
C PHE A 99 -0.90 7.69 7.20
N MET A 100 -1.32 8.30 6.10
CA MET A 100 -2.34 7.77 5.20
C MET A 100 -1.93 6.42 4.59
N LEU A 101 -0.69 6.29 4.17
CA LEU A 101 -0.19 5.04 3.60
C LEU A 101 -0.01 3.98 4.68
N ARG A 102 0.58 4.34 5.82
CA ARG A 102 0.74 3.42 6.96
C ARG A 102 -0.61 2.83 7.39
N ASP A 103 -1.60 3.68 7.58
CA ASP A 103 -2.91 3.25 8.04
C ASP A 103 -3.63 2.40 6.98
N ALA A 104 -3.50 2.75 5.71
CA ALA A 104 -4.07 1.97 4.62
C ALA A 104 -3.41 0.58 4.50
N VAL A 105 -2.09 0.51 4.68
CA VAL A 105 -1.35 -0.76 4.67
C VAL A 105 -1.75 -1.63 5.86
N ASP A 106 -1.90 -1.04 7.05
CA ASP A 106 -2.34 -1.78 8.23
C ASP A 106 -3.74 -2.36 8.03
N ASP A 107 -4.67 -1.59 7.46
CA ASP A 107 -6.01 -2.07 7.12
C ASP A 107 -5.97 -3.21 6.08
N LEU A 108 -5.13 -3.07 5.07
CA LEU A 108 -4.96 -4.10 4.04
C LEU A 108 -4.39 -5.39 4.65
N ALA A 109 -3.42 -5.28 5.56
CA ALA A 109 -2.80 -6.41 6.21
C ALA A 109 -3.82 -7.26 6.99
N ASP A 110 -4.80 -6.63 7.61
CA ASP A 110 -5.86 -7.32 8.35
C ASP A 110 -6.70 -8.23 7.44
N ASN A 111 -6.82 -7.89 6.16
CA ASN A 111 -7.63 -8.64 5.19
C ASN A 111 -6.79 -9.49 4.24
N PHE A 112 -5.48 -9.28 4.19
CA PHE A 112 -4.60 -9.93 3.23
C PHE A 112 -4.64 -11.46 3.36
N GLN A 113 -4.61 -11.97 4.58
CA GLN A 113 -4.61 -13.42 4.81
C GLN A 113 -5.90 -14.06 4.30
N ALA A 114 -7.05 -13.43 4.51
CA ALA A 114 -8.33 -13.90 4.00
C ALA A 114 -8.36 -13.88 2.47
N ASP A 115 -7.87 -12.81 1.86
CA ASP A 115 -7.81 -12.66 0.40
C ASP A 115 -6.89 -13.72 -0.22
N ALA A 116 -5.70 -13.92 0.38
CA ALA A 116 -4.74 -14.92 -0.06
C ALA A 116 -5.30 -16.34 0.08
N THR A 117 -5.97 -16.64 1.19
CA THR A 117 -6.60 -17.94 1.41
C THR A 117 -7.67 -18.22 0.38
N ARG A 118 -8.45 -17.21 0.01
CA ARG A 118 -9.52 -17.34 -0.99
C ARG A 118 -8.98 -17.69 -2.37
N ILE A 119 -7.90 -17.02 -2.81
CA ILE A 119 -7.32 -17.33 -4.11
C ILE A 119 -6.63 -18.71 -4.11
N LEU A 120 -5.98 -19.08 -3.02
CA LEU A 120 -5.36 -20.39 -2.90
C LEU A 120 -6.40 -21.51 -2.94
N ALA A 121 -7.53 -21.35 -2.26
CA ALA A 121 -8.62 -22.31 -2.30
C ALA A 121 -9.14 -22.52 -3.73
N ARG A 122 -9.24 -21.44 -4.51
CA ARG A 122 -9.68 -21.51 -5.90
C ARG A 122 -8.68 -22.24 -6.81
N LEU A 123 -7.38 -22.09 -6.54
CA LEU A 123 -6.32 -22.67 -7.37
C LEU A 123 -6.00 -24.12 -7.00
N PHE A 124 -6.18 -24.52 -5.75
CA PHE A 124 -5.77 -25.84 -5.24
C PHE A 124 -6.93 -26.77 -4.85
N ASN A 125 -8.13 -26.36 -5.15
CA ASN A 125 -9.30 -27.24 -4.95
C ASN A 125 -9.66 -28.03 -6.19
#